data_73bffacf1b895791d8ef7ac2057cd59b
#
_entry.id   73bffacf1b895791d8ef7ac2057cd59b
#
_cell.length_a   1.000
_cell.length_b   1.000
_cell.length_c   1.000
_cell.angle_alpha   90.00
_cell.angle_beta   90.00
_cell.angle_gamma   90.00
#
_symmetry.space_group_name_H-M   'P 1'
#
loop_
_entity.id
_entity.type
_entity.pdbx_description
1 polymer ?
#
loop_
_entity_poly.entity_id
_entity_poly.type
_entity_poly.pdbx_seq_one_letter_code
_entity_poly.pdbx_strand_id
1 'polypeptide(L)'
;SASFVSLIQRTVVNYWSRPPSARNGMECELSIQLIPTGEVVNVTLVRSSGNSAFDSSAINAVQKAGAFPELQNLPSREFEKNFRRLTLIFKPEDLRY
;
A
#
# COMPACT_ATOMS: atom_id res chain seq x y z
N SER A 1 -11.74 8.16 -1.75
CA SER A 1 -12.55 8.07 -0.55
C SER A 1 -11.96 7.07 0.44
N ALA A 2 -12.36 7.22 1.70
CA ALA A 2 -11.82 6.40 2.78
C ALA A 2 -12.07 4.91 2.58
N SER A 3 -13.20 4.53 1.99
CA SER A 3 -13.52 3.12 1.78
C SER A 3 -12.59 2.47 0.77
N PHE A 4 -12.16 3.21 -0.25
CA PHE A 4 -11.21 2.68 -1.21
C PHE A 4 -9.80 2.57 -0.62
N VAL A 5 -9.42 3.50 0.25
CA VAL A 5 -8.14 3.42 0.95
C VAL A 5 -8.11 2.19 1.85
N SER A 6 -9.20 1.94 2.58
CA SER A 6 -9.32 0.75 3.42
C SER A 6 -9.24 -0.54 2.60
N LEU A 7 -9.86 -0.54 1.43
CA LEU A 7 -9.81 -1.68 0.53
C LEU A 7 -8.38 -1.97 0.08
N ILE A 8 -7.65 -0.93 -0.29
CA ILE A 8 -6.25 -1.06 -0.71
C ILE A 8 -5.42 -1.62 0.43
N GLN A 9 -5.57 -1.08 1.64
CA GLN A 9 -4.84 -1.57 2.80
C GLN A 9 -5.12 -3.05 3.07
N ARG A 10 -6.39 -3.44 3.01
CA ARG A 10 -6.79 -4.82 3.27
C ARG A 10 -6.22 -5.76 2.21
N THR A 11 -6.24 -5.35 0.95
CA THR A 11 -5.70 -6.15 -0.13
C THR A 11 -4.19 -6.33 0.03
N VAL A 12 -3.48 -5.25 0.37
CA VAL A 12 -2.03 -5.31 0.58
C VAL A 12 -1.70 -6.26 1.73
N VAL A 13 -2.45 -6.18 2.83
CA VAL A 13 -2.24 -7.06 3.99
C VAL A 13 -2.34 -8.53 3.60
N ASN A 14 -3.26 -8.87 2.71
CA ASN A 14 -3.43 -10.26 2.27
C ASN A 14 -2.19 -10.80 1.56
N TYR A 15 -1.36 -9.94 1.01
CA TYR A 15 -0.13 -10.33 0.32
C TYR A 15 1.12 -10.08 1.16
N TRP A 16 0.94 -9.57 2.37
CA TRP A 16 2.07 -9.23 3.22
C TRP A 16 2.60 -10.44 3.96
N SER A 17 3.92 -10.57 3.95
CA SER A 17 4.61 -11.62 4.67
C SER A 17 5.39 -10.95 5.80
N ARG A 18 4.92 -11.12 7.04
CA ARG A 18 5.52 -10.44 8.19
C ARG A 18 6.93 -10.96 8.45
N PRO A 19 7.96 -10.11 8.40
CA PRO A 19 9.30 -10.56 8.73
C PRO A 19 9.43 -10.82 10.24
N PRO A 20 10.31 -11.74 10.66
CA PRO A 20 10.48 -12.04 12.08
C PRO A 20 10.92 -10.83 12.90
N SER A 21 11.60 -9.88 12.28
CA SER A 21 12.09 -8.68 12.95
C SER A 21 11.05 -7.58 13.06
N ALA A 22 9.86 -7.75 12.49
CA ALA A 22 8.81 -6.74 12.56
C ALA A 22 8.30 -6.61 14.00
N ARG A 23 8.25 -5.38 14.49
CA ARG A 23 7.81 -5.09 15.86
C ARG A 23 6.80 -3.96 15.84
N ASN A 24 5.95 -3.91 16.88
CA ASN A 24 5.03 -2.79 17.06
C ASN A 24 5.83 -1.49 17.17
N GLY A 25 5.27 -0.43 16.64
CA GLY A 25 5.92 0.86 16.63
C GLY A 25 6.71 1.15 15.36
N MET A 26 7.03 0.14 14.58
CA MET A 26 7.64 0.36 13.27
C MET A 26 6.60 0.88 12.30
N GLU A 27 7.00 1.77 11.42
CA GLU A 27 6.14 2.20 10.33
C GLU A 27 6.99 2.66 9.17
N CYS A 28 6.54 2.38 7.97
CA CYS A 28 7.16 2.92 6.78
C CYS A 28 6.09 3.57 5.91
N GLU A 29 6.52 4.48 5.07
CA GLU A 29 5.63 5.25 4.23
C GLU A 29 5.99 4.97 2.79
N LEU A 30 5.01 4.52 2.02
CA LEU A 30 5.18 4.16 0.62
C LEU A 30 4.36 5.09 -0.26
N SER A 31 4.95 5.52 -1.36
CA SER A 31 4.22 6.24 -2.40
C SER A 31 3.91 5.25 -3.51
N ILE A 32 2.64 5.06 -3.79
CA ILE A 32 2.16 4.12 -4.78
C ILE A 32 1.58 4.88 -5.94
N GLN A 33 2.06 4.62 -7.15
CA GLN A 33 1.51 5.22 -8.36
C GLN A 33 0.63 4.22 -9.06
N LEU A 34 -0.56 4.67 -9.43
CA LEU A 34 -1.59 3.85 -10.05
C LEU A 34 -2.03 4.47 -11.37
N ILE A 35 -2.56 3.64 -12.26
CA ILE A 35 -3.23 4.10 -13.46
C ILE A 35 -4.73 3.86 -13.32
N PRO A 36 -5.57 4.45 -14.20
CA PRO A 36 -7.03 4.37 -14.02
C PRO A 36 -7.61 2.97 -13.97
N THR A 37 -6.92 1.97 -14.49
CA THR A 37 -7.36 0.58 -14.38
C THR A 37 -7.19 0.02 -12.96
N GLY A 38 -6.47 0.75 -12.10
CA GLY A 38 -6.15 0.30 -10.75
C GLY A 38 -4.84 -0.45 -10.64
N GLU A 39 -4.11 -0.59 -11.75
CA GLU A 39 -2.81 -1.25 -11.73
C GLU A 39 -1.75 -0.40 -11.05
N VAL A 40 -0.90 -1.06 -10.26
CA VAL A 40 0.25 -0.42 -9.64
C VAL A 40 1.38 -0.36 -10.66
N VAL A 41 1.84 0.85 -10.96
CA VAL A 41 2.94 1.03 -11.91
C VAL A 41 4.25 1.40 -11.24
N ASN A 42 4.20 1.87 -9.99
CA ASN A 42 5.42 2.20 -9.26
C ASN A 42 5.16 2.22 -7.76
N VAL A 43 6.15 1.79 -6.98
CA VAL A 43 6.12 1.86 -5.52
C VAL A 43 7.46 2.44 -5.07
N THR A 44 7.41 3.50 -4.28
CA THR A 44 8.61 4.18 -3.80
C THR A 44 8.56 4.26 -2.28
N LEU A 45 9.68 3.95 -1.63
CA LEU A 45 9.81 4.13 -0.19
C LEU A 45 10.07 5.60 0.10
N VAL A 46 9.11 6.25 0.77
CA VAL A 46 9.22 7.66 1.13
C VAL A 46 9.92 7.80 2.47
N ARG A 47 9.61 6.91 3.41
CA ARG A 47 10.14 6.97 4.75
C ARG A 47 10.33 5.55 5.29
N SER A 48 11.55 5.26 5.70
CA SER A 48 11.91 3.94 6.20
C SER A 48 11.46 3.76 7.65
N SER A 49 11.13 2.52 8.00
CA SER A 49 10.87 2.14 9.38
C SER A 49 12.14 2.04 10.21
N GLY A 50 13.30 2.04 9.56
CA GLY A 50 14.57 1.75 10.19
C GLY A 50 14.94 0.26 10.14
N ASN A 51 14.08 -0.56 9.55
CA ASN A 51 14.30 -2.00 9.40
C ASN A 51 14.11 -2.35 7.92
N SER A 52 15.21 -2.70 7.25
CA SER A 52 15.16 -2.96 5.80
C SER A 52 14.29 -4.18 5.48
N ALA A 53 14.25 -5.17 6.32
CA ALA A 53 13.41 -6.35 6.10
C ALA A 53 11.93 -5.97 6.11
N PHE A 54 11.53 -5.12 7.05
CA PHE A 54 10.15 -4.64 7.12
C PHE A 54 9.81 -3.78 5.90
N ASP A 55 10.69 -2.85 5.54
CA ASP A 55 10.48 -1.99 4.40
C ASP A 55 10.32 -2.80 3.11
N SER A 56 11.20 -3.78 2.91
CA SER A 56 11.15 -4.65 1.74
C SER A 56 9.87 -5.48 1.71
N SER A 57 9.42 -5.97 2.87
CA SER A 57 8.21 -6.77 2.93
C SER A 57 6.98 -5.94 2.55
N ALA A 58 6.95 -4.67 2.96
CA ALA A 58 5.84 -3.79 2.60
C ALA A 58 5.82 -3.52 1.10
N ILE A 59 6.97 -3.22 0.52
CA ILE A 59 7.07 -2.99 -0.92
C ILE A 59 6.65 -4.24 -1.70
N ASN A 60 7.12 -5.40 -1.27
CA ASN A 60 6.79 -6.67 -1.93
C ASN A 60 5.29 -6.95 -1.85
N ALA A 61 4.66 -6.64 -0.71
CA ALA A 61 3.22 -6.86 -0.55
C ALA A 61 2.43 -6.04 -1.58
N VAL A 62 2.78 -4.78 -1.77
CA VAL A 62 2.12 -3.93 -2.76
C VAL A 62 2.35 -4.47 -4.17
N GLN A 63 3.58 -4.86 -4.48
CA GLN A 63 3.92 -5.38 -5.80
C GLN A 63 3.20 -6.71 -6.09
N LYS A 64 3.05 -7.56 -5.09
CA LYS A 64 2.33 -8.81 -5.24
C LYS A 64 0.84 -8.59 -5.46
N ALA A 65 0.26 -7.60 -4.78
CA ALA A 65 -1.14 -7.24 -5.00
C ALA A 65 -1.34 -6.78 -6.44
N GLY A 66 -0.42 -5.98 -6.96
CA GLY A 66 -0.30 -5.65 -8.38
C GLY A 66 -1.38 -4.75 -8.93
N ALA A 67 -2.62 -4.86 -8.48
CA ALA A 67 -3.72 -4.09 -9.02
C ALA A 67 -4.86 -4.01 -8.01
N PHE A 68 -5.62 -2.93 -8.10
CA PHE A 68 -6.83 -2.72 -7.31
C PHE A 68 -7.97 -2.41 -8.28
N PRO A 69 -8.53 -3.44 -8.91
CA PRO A 69 -9.49 -3.23 -10.00
C PRO A 69 -10.74 -2.47 -9.59
N GLU A 70 -11.06 -2.45 -8.31
CA GLU A 70 -12.21 -1.70 -7.82
C GLU A 70 -12.09 -0.19 -8.09
N LEU A 71 -10.86 0.29 -8.27
CA LEU A 71 -10.64 1.71 -8.57
C LEU A 71 -11.17 2.12 -9.95
N GLN A 72 -11.41 1.15 -10.83
CA GLN A 72 -12.02 1.44 -12.12
C GLN A 72 -13.42 2.01 -11.99
N ASN A 73 -14.08 1.76 -10.86
CA ASN A 73 -15.43 2.24 -10.61
C ASN A 73 -15.46 3.69 -10.15
N LEU A 74 -14.30 4.30 -9.92
CA LEU A 74 -14.25 5.70 -9.52
C LEU A 74 -14.37 6.62 -10.74
N PRO A 75 -15.03 7.76 -10.58
CA PRO A 75 -14.97 8.79 -11.61
C PRO A 75 -13.53 9.21 -11.86
N SER A 76 -13.21 9.51 -13.13
CA SER A 76 -11.84 9.89 -13.52
C SER A 76 -11.29 11.03 -12.69
N ARG A 77 -12.13 12.01 -12.38
CA ARG A 77 -11.74 13.18 -11.60
C ARG A 77 -11.28 12.77 -10.20
N GLU A 78 -12.03 11.89 -9.56
CA GLU A 78 -11.69 11.44 -8.21
C GLU A 78 -10.43 10.59 -8.22
N PHE A 79 -10.26 9.73 -9.21
CA PHE A 79 -9.07 8.95 -9.37
C PHE A 79 -7.84 9.85 -9.51
N GLU A 80 -7.90 10.82 -10.42
CA GLU A 80 -6.77 11.72 -10.66
C GLU A 80 -6.41 12.52 -9.43
N LYS A 81 -7.39 12.91 -8.65
CA LYS A 81 -7.18 13.75 -7.49
C LYS A 81 -6.61 12.97 -6.30
N ASN A 82 -7.10 11.74 -6.07
CA ASN A 82 -6.84 11.04 -4.81
C ASN A 82 -6.07 9.73 -4.94
N PHE A 83 -6.12 9.10 -6.12
CA PHE A 83 -5.62 7.73 -6.24
C PHE A 83 -4.53 7.54 -7.28
N ARG A 84 -4.25 8.53 -8.08
CA ARG A 84 -3.17 8.42 -9.05
C ARG A 84 -1.82 8.27 -8.36
N ARG A 85 -1.65 8.96 -7.24
CA ARG A 85 -0.48 8.83 -6.38
C ARG A 85 -0.98 8.76 -4.95
N LEU A 86 -0.82 7.62 -4.33
CA LEU A 86 -1.33 7.34 -3.00
C LEU A 86 -0.18 7.10 -2.05
N THR A 87 -0.22 7.75 -0.88
CA THR A 87 0.75 7.49 0.19
C THR A 87 0.11 6.53 1.18
N LEU A 88 0.78 5.41 1.43
CA LEU A 88 0.30 4.39 2.34
C LEU A 88 1.26 4.25 3.50
N ILE A 89 0.73 4.35 4.73
CA ILE A 89 1.53 4.13 5.93
C ILE A 89 1.31 2.69 6.38
N PHE A 90 2.40 1.96 6.48
CA PHE A 90 2.40 0.54 6.77
C PHE A 90 2.88 0.32 8.20
N LYS A 91 2.03 -0.24 9.06
CA LYS A 91 2.32 -0.49 10.47
C LYS A 91 2.00 -1.94 10.82
N PRO A 92 2.88 -2.66 11.54
CA PRO A 92 2.58 -4.04 11.90
C PRO A 92 1.34 -4.20 12.75
N GLU A 93 1.07 -3.28 13.66
CA GLU A 93 -0.11 -3.38 14.52
C GLU A 93 -1.41 -3.21 13.75
N ASP A 94 -1.39 -2.47 12.63
CA ASP A 94 -2.56 -2.31 11.78
C ASP A 94 -2.78 -3.53 10.89
N LEU A 95 -1.75 -4.37 10.78
CA LEU A 95 -1.75 -5.54 9.89
C LEU A 95 -2.01 -6.83 10.64
N ARG A 96 -2.36 -6.73 11.89
CA ARG A 96 -2.63 -7.88 12.72
C ARG A 96 -4.03 -8.43 12.44
N TYR A 97 -4.15 -9.72 12.40
CA TYR A 97 -5.41 -10.41 12.21
C TYR A 97 -5.48 -11.66 13.06
#